data_25a3310bd8f26532028ed983fea58542
#
_entry.id   25a3310bd8f26532028ed983fea58542
#
_cell.length_a   1.000
_cell.length_b   1.000
_cell.length_c   1.000
_cell.angle_alpha   90.00
_cell.angle_beta   90.00
_cell.angle_gamma   90.00
#
_symmetry.space_group_name_H-M   'P 1'
#
loop_
_entity.id
_entity.type
_entity.pdbx_description
1 polymer ?
#
loop_
_entity_poly.entity_id
_entity_poly.type
_entity_poly.pdbx_seq_one_letter_code
_entity_poly.pdbx_strand_id
1 'polypeptide(L)'
;LTIGTSKFNPPFEVWSGNNSSLHGFDIDLMQEICRRLHATCAFEAYIFDDLFPALKNRKVDLVIASMIITDERKKLFIFSLPYMESNSQYITTIHSKINTFDDLQDKKIGVRKGTPYARQVLSANRNNQVIFYELIQDMLLGLSNNEVDASLMDYEAAKYWMASEPYAYKLIGNKISIGEGYSIMANPDQYVLIKKINKILLEMEADGTYLRLYSEYF
;
A
#
# COMPACT_ATOMS: atom_id res chain seq x y z
N LEU A 1 -17.49 -10.12 -8.97
CA LEU A 1 -16.02 -10.12 -8.87
C LEU A 1 -15.61 -10.26 -7.41
N THR A 2 -14.58 -11.07 -7.15
CA THR A 2 -13.93 -11.17 -5.84
C THR A 2 -12.68 -10.32 -5.83
N ILE A 3 -12.61 -9.38 -4.90
CA ILE A 3 -11.54 -8.38 -4.81
C ILE A 3 -10.69 -8.66 -3.58
N GLY A 4 -9.42 -8.98 -3.79
CA GLY A 4 -8.43 -9.11 -2.71
C GLY A 4 -7.93 -7.73 -2.27
N THR A 5 -7.85 -7.52 -0.97
CA THR A 5 -7.29 -6.30 -0.38
C THR A 5 -6.49 -6.64 0.88
N SER A 6 -5.66 -5.73 1.38
CA SER A 6 -4.94 -6.02 2.62
C SER A 6 -5.83 -5.75 3.84
N LYS A 7 -5.50 -6.40 4.96
CA LYS A 7 -6.29 -6.26 6.20
C LYS A 7 -6.22 -4.87 6.78
N PHE A 8 -5.04 -4.23 6.70
CA PHE A 8 -4.83 -2.98 7.40
C PHE A 8 -3.67 -2.17 6.80
N ASN A 9 -3.99 -1.06 6.18
CA ASN A 9 -3.05 -0.06 5.68
C ASN A 9 -3.74 1.31 5.56
N PRO A 10 -4.12 1.94 6.69
CA PRO A 10 -4.81 3.23 6.62
C PRO A 10 -3.92 4.30 5.96
N PRO A 11 -4.49 5.21 5.14
CA PRO A 11 -5.92 5.40 4.88
C PRO A 11 -6.47 4.59 3.69
N PHE A 12 -5.69 3.67 3.10
CA PHE A 12 -6.09 2.92 1.91
C PHE A 12 -7.16 1.85 2.19
N GLU A 13 -6.89 0.97 3.17
CA GLU A 13 -7.82 -0.08 3.56
C GLU A 13 -7.72 -0.40 5.06
N VAL A 14 -8.87 -0.58 5.68
CA VAL A 14 -9.00 -0.95 7.09
C VAL A 14 -10.12 -1.98 7.23
N TRP A 15 -9.78 -3.13 7.80
CA TRP A 15 -10.75 -4.15 8.19
C TRP A 15 -11.03 -4.05 9.70
N SER A 16 -12.28 -3.79 10.05
CA SER A 16 -12.68 -3.56 11.46
C SER A 16 -13.03 -4.83 12.25
N GLY A 17 -12.69 -6.00 11.74
CA GLY A 17 -12.73 -7.29 12.47
C GLY A 17 -14.13 -7.78 12.87
N ASN A 18 -14.78 -7.09 13.78
CA ASN A 18 -16.02 -7.57 14.42
C ASN A 18 -17.29 -7.39 13.58
N ASN A 19 -17.29 -6.55 12.53
CA ASN A 19 -18.46 -6.28 11.68
C ASN A 19 -18.23 -6.59 10.20
N SER A 20 -17.12 -7.23 9.84
CA SER A 20 -16.74 -7.55 8.44
C SER A 20 -16.76 -6.33 7.51
N SER A 21 -16.69 -5.10 8.05
CA SER A 21 -16.67 -3.89 7.26
C SER A 21 -15.25 -3.53 6.85
N LEU A 22 -15.04 -3.43 5.57
CA LEU A 22 -13.86 -2.84 4.97
C LEU A 22 -14.17 -1.39 4.59
N HIS A 23 -13.26 -0.48 4.88
CA HIS A 23 -13.35 0.92 4.50
C HIS A 23 -11.96 1.48 4.17
N GLY A 24 -11.89 2.62 3.53
CA GLY A 24 -10.68 3.28 3.11
C GLY A 24 -10.71 3.66 1.63
N PHE A 25 -9.71 4.42 1.21
CA PHE A 25 -9.66 4.96 -0.15
C PHE A 25 -9.74 3.87 -1.23
N ASP A 26 -8.96 2.82 -1.10
CA ASP A 26 -8.93 1.72 -2.07
C ASP A 26 -10.27 0.97 -2.14
N ILE A 27 -10.96 0.86 -1.02
CA ILE A 27 -12.27 0.21 -0.94
C ILE A 27 -13.31 1.04 -1.66
N ASP A 28 -13.39 2.34 -1.37
CA ASP A 28 -14.38 3.24 -1.97
C ASP A 28 -14.11 3.45 -3.47
N LEU A 29 -12.83 3.55 -3.87
CA LEU A 29 -12.43 3.60 -5.27
C LEU A 29 -12.89 2.35 -6.02
N MET A 30 -12.63 1.17 -5.46
CA MET A 30 -13.00 -0.10 -6.10
C MET A 30 -14.52 -0.32 -6.11
N GLN A 31 -15.25 0.10 -5.08
CA GLN A 31 -16.71 0.05 -5.06
C GLN A 31 -17.30 0.90 -6.18
N GLU A 32 -16.80 2.11 -6.40
CA GLU A 32 -17.27 2.97 -7.49
C GLU A 32 -16.93 2.38 -8.87
N ILE A 33 -15.73 1.77 -9.02
CA ILE A 33 -15.37 1.04 -10.24
C ILE A 33 -16.35 -0.11 -10.48
N CYS A 34 -16.66 -0.91 -9.47
CA CYS A 34 -17.61 -2.02 -9.56
C CYS A 34 -19.01 -1.54 -9.95
N ARG A 35 -19.47 -0.43 -9.38
CA ARG A 35 -20.74 0.20 -9.72
C ARG A 35 -20.81 0.58 -11.20
N ARG A 36 -19.74 1.19 -11.74
CA ARG A 36 -19.65 1.58 -13.16
C ARG A 36 -19.49 0.38 -14.10
N LEU A 37 -18.89 -0.70 -13.62
CA LEU A 37 -18.82 -1.97 -14.35
C LEU A 37 -20.17 -2.71 -14.38
N HIS A 38 -21.19 -2.26 -13.61
CA HIS A 38 -22.42 -2.99 -13.34
C HIS A 38 -22.15 -4.39 -12.78
N ALA A 39 -21.12 -4.53 -11.94
CA ALA A 39 -20.70 -5.79 -11.34
C ALA A 39 -20.92 -5.79 -9.84
N THR A 40 -21.34 -6.93 -9.29
CA THR A 40 -21.33 -7.17 -7.85
C THR A 40 -19.90 -7.53 -7.44
N CYS A 41 -19.35 -6.81 -6.47
CA CYS A 41 -18.02 -7.07 -5.93
C CYS A 41 -18.09 -7.50 -4.46
N ALA A 42 -17.38 -8.57 -4.13
CA ALA A 42 -17.15 -9.03 -2.78
C ALA A 42 -15.67 -8.80 -2.43
N PHE A 43 -15.39 -8.25 -1.27
CA PHE A 43 -14.02 -8.00 -0.81
C PHE A 43 -13.58 -9.08 0.16
N GLU A 44 -12.34 -9.54 -0.01
CA GLU A 44 -11.67 -10.48 0.89
C GLU A 44 -10.35 -9.87 1.38
N ALA A 45 -10.17 -9.83 2.70
CA ALA A 45 -8.99 -9.24 3.34
C ALA A 45 -7.91 -10.29 3.63
N TYR A 46 -6.70 -10.04 3.16
CA TYR A 46 -5.52 -10.91 3.30
C TYR A 46 -4.38 -10.22 4.05
N ILE A 47 -3.43 -10.99 4.55
CA ILE A 47 -2.08 -10.48 4.80
C ILE A 47 -1.51 -10.07 3.43
N PHE A 48 -0.80 -8.94 3.35
CA PHE A 48 -0.41 -8.34 2.07
C PHE A 48 0.35 -9.31 1.14
N ASP A 49 1.32 -10.07 1.69
CA ASP A 49 2.10 -11.03 0.91
C ASP A 49 1.25 -12.20 0.35
N ASP A 50 0.15 -12.55 1.03
CA ASP A 50 -0.77 -13.60 0.59
C ASP A 50 -1.67 -13.19 -0.58
N LEU A 51 -1.74 -11.90 -0.91
CA LEU A 51 -2.49 -11.40 -2.07
C LEU A 51 -1.95 -11.94 -3.40
N PHE A 52 -0.62 -12.11 -3.52
CA PHE A 52 -0.01 -12.61 -4.74
C PHE A 52 -0.40 -14.07 -5.04
N PRO A 53 -0.26 -15.03 -4.12
CA PRO A 53 -0.74 -16.38 -4.36
C PRO A 53 -2.27 -16.46 -4.45
N ALA A 54 -3.04 -15.63 -3.73
CA ALA A 54 -4.49 -15.58 -3.85
C ALA A 54 -4.93 -15.21 -5.28
N LEU A 55 -4.32 -14.17 -5.86
CA LEU A 55 -4.58 -13.77 -7.24
C LEU A 55 -4.12 -14.83 -8.26
N LYS A 56 -2.88 -15.32 -8.10
CA LYS A 56 -2.31 -16.34 -8.99
C LYS A 56 -3.15 -17.61 -9.03
N ASN A 57 -3.67 -18.03 -7.89
CA ASN A 57 -4.51 -19.24 -7.73
C ASN A 57 -6.01 -18.97 -7.96
N ARG A 58 -6.37 -17.80 -8.47
CA ARG A 58 -7.75 -17.41 -8.81
C ARG A 58 -8.74 -17.48 -7.63
N LYS A 59 -8.25 -17.30 -6.40
CA LYS A 59 -9.12 -17.11 -5.24
C LYS A 59 -9.80 -15.76 -5.29
N VAL A 60 -9.10 -14.76 -5.84
CA VAL A 60 -9.63 -13.43 -6.14
C VAL A 60 -9.42 -13.11 -7.62
N ASP A 61 -10.27 -12.25 -8.18
CA ASP A 61 -10.23 -11.82 -9.58
C ASP A 61 -9.28 -10.63 -9.78
N LEU A 62 -9.28 -9.74 -8.81
CA LEU A 62 -8.49 -8.49 -8.79
C LEU A 62 -7.90 -8.27 -7.41
N VAL A 63 -6.83 -7.48 -7.35
CA VAL A 63 -6.25 -7.00 -6.09
C VAL A 63 -6.13 -5.48 -6.12
N ILE A 64 -6.60 -4.83 -5.05
CA ILE A 64 -6.38 -3.41 -4.74
C ILE A 64 -5.93 -3.29 -3.29
N ALA A 65 -4.73 -2.77 -3.06
CA ALA A 65 -4.09 -2.68 -1.74
C ALA A 65 -2.84 -1.77 -1.80
N SER A 66 -2.99 -0.52 -2.26
CA SER A 66 -1.84 0.35 -2.57
C SER A 66 -0.74 -0.40 -3.36
N MET A 67 -1.17 -1.18 -4.37
CA MET A 67 -0.31 -2.13 -5.08
C MET A 67 0.64 -1.41 -6.03
N ILE A 68 1.90 -1.27 -5.65
CA ILE A 68 2.94 -0.60 -6.45
C ILE A 68 3.25 -1.41 -7.71
N ILE A 69 3.22 -0.78 -8.88
CA ILE A 69 3.69 -1.36 -10.13
C ILE A 69 5.22 -1.45 -10.09
N THR A 70 5.77 -2.65 -10.22
CA THR A 70 7.21 -2.90 -10.33
C THR A 70 7.54 -3.84 -11.48
N ASP A 71 8.77 -3.79 -12.00
CA ASP A 71 9.20 -4.66 -13.10
C ASP A 71 9.12 -6.15 -12.74
N GLU A 72 9.37 -6.52 -11.48
CA GLU A 72 9.21 -7.90 -11.04
C GLU A 72 7.77 -8.37 -11.10
N ARG A 73 6.85 -7.54 -10.62
CA ARG A 73 5.42 -7.87 -10.61
C ARG A 73 4.83 -7.91 -12.01
N LYS A 74 5.29 -7.03 -12.93
CA LYS A 74 4.88 -7.02 -14.35
C LYS A 74 5.24 -8.31 -15.10
N LYS A 75 6.18 -9.12 -14.61
CA LYS A 75 6.51 -10.43 -15.19
C LYS A 75 5.43 -11.49 -14.95
N LEU A 76 4.61 -11.31 -13.92
CA LEU A 76 3.63 -12.31 -13.47
C LEU A 76 2.18 -11.82 -13.59
N PHE A 77 1.97 -10.51 -13.52
CA PHE A 77 0.66 -9.87 -13.44
C PHE A 77 0.55 -8.70 -14.41
N ILE A 78 -0.68 -8.31 -14.68
CA ILE A 78 -1.00 -7.07 -15.38
C ILE A 78 -1.62 -6.07 -14.42
N PHE A 79 -1.57 -4.79 -14.78
CA PHE A 79 -1.96 -3.69 -13.93
C PHE A 79 -2.89 -2.73 -14.66
N SER A 80 -3.78 -2.08 -13.92
CA SER A 80 -4.50 -0.90 -14.42
C SER A 80 -3.53 0.27 -14.63
N LEU A 81 -4.02 1.35 -15.24
CA LEU A 81 -3.40 2.66 -15.08
C LEU A 81 -3.23 2.94 -13.57
N PRO A 82 -2.14 3.61 -13.17
CA PRO A 82 -1.99 3.99 -11.77
C PRO A 82 -3.08 4.98 -11.39
N TYR A 83 -3.71 4.74 -10.24
CA TYR A 83 -4.69 5.66 -9.68
C TYR A 83 -4.08 6.70 -8.73
N MET A 84 -2.82 6.51 -8.32
CA MET A 84 -2.08 7.44 -7.47
C MET A 84 -0.57 7.23 -7.66
N GLU A 85 0.23 8.29 -7.46
CA GLU A 85 1.69 8.17 -7.36
C GLU A 85 2.07 7.29 -6.17
N SER A 86 3.06 6.44 -6.34
CA SER A 86 3.61 5.64 -5.25
C SER A 86 4.89 6.27 -4.70
N ASN A 87 4.85 6.59 -3.42
CA ASN A 87 5.98 7.14 -2.69
C ASN A 87 6.16 6.37 -1.38
N SER A 88 7.40 6.23 -0.96
CA SER A 88 7.77 5.67 0.34
C SER A 88 8.24 6.75 1.30
N GLN A 89 8.14 6.49 2.59
CA GLN A 89 8.58 7.39 3.65
C GLN A 89 9.14 6.60 4.82
N TYR A 90 10.29 7.05 5.33
CA TYR A 90 10.81 6.55 6.60
C TYR A 90 10.08 7.20 7.77
N ILE A 91 9.76 6.38 8.76
CA ILE A 91 9.13 6.77 10.02
C ILE A 91 9.94 6.20 11.18
N THR A 92 10.05 6.94 12.27
CA THR A 92 10.68 6.51 13.52
C THR A 92 9.93 7.08 14.72
N THR A 93 10.32 6.66 15.93
CA THR A 93 9.72 7.23 17.15
C THR A 93 10.12 8.69 17.34
N ILE A 94 9.27 9.47 17.98
CA ILE A 94 9.51 10.92 18.21
C ILE A 94 10.82 11.17 18.99
N HIS A 95 11.18 10.25 19.88
CA HIS A 95 12.39 10.35 20.73
C HIS A 95 13.65 9.78 20.07
N SER A 96 13.56 9.20 18.88
CA SER A 96 14.72 8.69 18.15
C SER A 96 15.68 9.82 17.81
N LYS A 97 16.97 9.50 17.82
CA LYS A 97 18.04 10.41 17.37
C LYS A 97 18.19 10.47 15.86
N ILE A 98 17.46 9.61 15.11
CA ILE A 98 17.45 9.59 13.64
C ILE A 98 16.59 10.75 13.16
N ASN A 99 17.17 11.67 12.39
CA ASN A 99 16.47 12.85 11.86
C ASN A 99 16.65 13.02 10.35
N THR A 100 17.71 12.45 9.79
CA THR A 100 18.08 12.59 8.38
C THR A 100 18.31 11.22 7.73
N PHE A 101 18.43 11.19 6.40
CA PHE A 101 18.78 9.96 5.69
C PHE A 101 20.19 9.46 6.06
N ASP A 102 21.12 10.35 6.39
CA ASP A 102 22.48 9.95 6.79
C ASP A 102 22.49 9.17 8.11
N ASP A 103 21.54 9.45 8.99
CA ASP A 103 21.38 8.72 10.26
C ASP A 103 20.85 7.29 10.08
N LEU A 104 20.36 6.94 8.88
CA LEU A 104 19.82 5.61 8.55
C LEU A 104 20.90 4.59 8.16
N GLN A 105 22.18 4.93 8.28
CA GLN A 105 23.28 4.00 7.99
C GLN A 105 23.46 2.99 9.12
N ASP A 106 23.70 1.73 8.75
CA ASP A 106 23.96 0.62 9.69
C ASP A 106 22.82 0.43 10.72
N LYS A 107 21.55 0.59 10.26
CA LYS A 107 20.34 0.50 11.08
C LYS A 107 19.52 -0.74 10.78
N LYS A 108 18.69 -1.10 11.75
CA LYS A 108 17.63 -2.08 11.59
C LYS A 108 16.38 -1.37 11.05
N ILE A 109 15.95 -1.72 9.87
CA ILE A 109 14.81 -1.09 9.19
C ILE A 109 13.67 -2.10 9.05
N GLY A 110 12.52 -1.77 9.63
CA GLY A 110 11.29 -2.54 9.50
C GLY A 110 10.62 -2.28 8.14
N VAL A 111 10.18 -3.33 7.47
CA VAL A 111 9.40 -3.25 6.23
C VAL A 111 8.28 -4.29 6.25
N ARG A 112 7.16 -3.98 5.58
CA ARG A 112 6.10 -4.97 5.39
C ARG A 112 6.54 -5.99 4.33
N LYS A 113 6.36 -7.28 4.63
CA LYS A 113 6.65 -8.39 3.73
C LYS A 113 5.83 -8.29 2.44
N GLY A 114 6.44 -8.67 1.30
CA GLY A 114 5.82 -8.58 -0.03
C GLY A 114 5.90 -7.21 -0.69
N THR A 115 6.36 -6.17 0.02
CA THR A 115 6.56 -4.82 -0.54
C THR A 115 7.95 -4.68 -1.18
N PRO A 116 8.16 -3.72 -2.09
CA PRO A 116 9.48 -3.47 -2.69
C PRO A 116 10.46 -2.73 -1.75
N TYR A 117 10.05 -2.43 -0.51
CA TYR A 117 10.80 -1.57 0.40
C TYR A 117 12.12 -2.18 0.87
N ALA A 118 12.21 -3.50 1.05
CA ALA A 118 13.46 -4.17 1.41
C ALA A 118 14.57 -3.86 0.41
N ARG A 119 14.26 -3.93 -0.89
CA ARG A 119 15.23 -3.58 -1.95
C ARG A 119 15.62 -2.10 -1.89
N GLN A 120 14.66 -1.21 -1.67
CA GLN A 120 14.91 0.23 -1.55
C GLN A 120 15.86 0.52 -0.39
N VAL A 121 15.63 -0.08 0.79
CA VAL A 121 16.49 0.05 1.97
C VAL A 121 17.93 -0.39 1.66
N LEU A 122 18.09 -1.58 1.07
CA LEU A 122 19.41 -2.15 0.76
C LEU A 122 20.11 -1.45 -0.40
N SER A 123 19.37 -0.84 -1.32
CA SER A 123 19.96 -0.01 -2.38
C SER A 123 20.48 1.32 -1.85
N ALA A 124 19.85 1.88 -0.83
CA ALA A 124 20.30 3.11 -0.18
C ALA A 124 21.52 2.84 0.73
N ASN A 125 21.49 1.76 1.50
CA ASN A 125 22.63 1.33 2.33
C ASN A 125 22.64 -0.20 2.50
N ARG A 126 23.67 -0.86 1.95
CA ARG A 126 23.81 -2.33 1.96
C ARG A 126 24.06 -2.92 3.35
N ASN A 127 24.54 -2.11 4.29
CA ASN A 127 24.81 -2.56 5.66
C ASN A 127 23.57 -2.53 6.55
N ASN A 128 22.45 -1.97 6.09
CA ASN A 128 21.21 -1.98 6.84
C ASN A 128 20.71 -3.41 7.02
N GLN A 129 20.17 -3.70 8.20
CA GLN A 129 19.43 -4.91 8.48
C GLN A 129 17.94 -4.70 8.18
N VAL A 130 17.37 -5.50 7.27
CA VAL A 130 15.94 -5.47 6.99
C VAL A 130 15.22 -6.48 7.89
N ILE A 131 14.23 -6.01 8.64
CA ILE A 131 13.35 -6.84 9.46
C ILE A 131 11.96 -6.84 8.81
N PHE A 132 11.46 -8.04 8.49
CA PHE A 132 10.18 -8.21 7.83
C PHE A 132 9.05 -8.39 8.83
N TYR A 133 7.95 -7.67 8.60
CA TYR A 133 6.70 -7.80 9.35
C TYR A 133 5.56 -8.15 8.38
N GLU A 134 4.64 -8.98 8.83
CA GLU A 134 3.43 -9.32 8.07
C GLU A 134 2.38 -8.21 8.17
N LEU A 135 2.26 -7.61 9.34
CA LEU A 135 1.29 -6.55 9.65
C LEU A 135 2.00 -5.23 9.96
N ILE A 136 1.40 -4.13 9.53
CA ILE A 136 1.92 -2.78 9.83
C ILE A 136 1.88 -2.50 11.33
N GLN A 137 0.85 -2.98 12.03
CA GLN A 137 0.73 -2.81 13.48
C GLN A 137 1.90 -3.45 14.22
N ASP A 138 2.32 -4.66 13.82
CA ASP A 138 3.47 -5.35 14.41
C ASP A 138 4.78 -4.61 14.09
N MET A 139 4.89 -4.04 12.87
CA MET A 139 6.04 -3.23 12.48
C MET A 139 6.15 -1.95 13.33
N LEU A 140 5.04 -1.27 13.60
CA LEU A 140 4.99 -0.08 14.46
C LEU A 140 5.24 -0.43 15.93
N LEU A 141 4.75 -1.59 16.38
CA LEU A 141 5.06 -2.11 17.72
C LEU A 141 6.56 -2.43 17.87
N GLY A 142 7.16 -3.07 16.85
CA GLY A 142 8.59 -3.31 16.79
C GLY A 142 9.42 -2.02 16.83
N LEU A 143 8.93 -0.96 16.17
CA LEU A 143 9.53 0.36 16.24
C LEU A 143 9.45 0.96 17.65
N SER A 144 8.29 0.87 18.29
CA SER A 144 8.05 1.36 19.67
C SER A 144 8.87 0.60 20.71
N ASN A 145 9.11 -0.70 20.50
CA ASN A 145 9.91 -1.57 21.35
C ASN A 145 11.42 -1.50 21.06
N ASN A 146 11.86 -0.66 20.14
CA ASN A 146 13.26 -0.56 19.68
C ASN A 146 13.81 -1.87 19.07
N GLU A 147 12.96 -2.72 18.51
CA GLU A 147 13.37 -3.90 17.74
C GLU A 147 13.95 -3.48 16.38
N VAL A 148 13.44 -2.38 15.84
CA VAL A 148 13.95 -1.67 14.66
C VAL A 148 14.18 -0.20 14.97
N ASP A 149 15.12 0.43 14.26
CA ASP A 149 15.50 1.84 14.44
C ASP A 149 14.57 2.80 13.67
N ALA A 150 14.09 2.35 12.51
CA ALA A 150 13.14 3.05 11.66
C ALA A 150 12.33 2.03 10.85
N SER A 151 11.24 2.47 10.23
CA SER A 151 10.47 1.65 9.29
C SER A 151 10.26 2.40 7.98
N LEU A 152 10.17 1.67 6.86
CA LEU A 152 9.86 2.22 5.55
C LEU A 152 8.49 1.70 5.10
N MET A 153 7.60 2.63 4.75
CA MET A 153 6.22 2.32 4.35
C MET A 153 5.70 3.29 3.29
N ASP A 154 4.47 3.08 2.84
CA ASP A 154 3.77 4.03 1.97
C ASP A 154 3.75 5.42 2.61
N TYR A 155 4.02 6.47 1.83
CA TYR A 155 4.08 7.85 2.33
C TYR A 155 2.76 8.28 2.98
N GLU A 156 1.63 7.96 2.37
CA GLU A 156 0.30 8.32 2.87
C GLU A 156 0.00 7.59 4.19
N ALA A 157 0.43 6.32 4.32
CA ALA A 157 0.31 5.58 5.57
C ALA A 157 1.22 6.17 6.66
N ALA A 158 2.45 6.55 6.33
CA ALA A 158 3.35 7.20 7.28
C ALA A 158 2.79 8.54 7.78
N LYS A 159 2.21 9.35 6.88
CA LYS A 159 1.49 10.60 7.24
C LYS A 159 0.30 10.32 8.15
N TYR A 160 -0.50 9.31 7.83
CA TYR A 160 -1.63 8.90 8.65
C TYR A 160 -1.19 8.59 10.08
N TRP A 161 -0.16 7.77 10.25
CA TRP A 161 0.33 7.40 11.58
C TRP A 161 0.94 8.57 12.34
N MET A 162 1.71 9.45 11.67
CA MET A 162 2.22 10.66 12.29
C MET A 162 1.08 11.59 12.74
N ALA A 163 0.00 11.71 11.97
CA ALA A 163 -1.14 12.55 12.32
C ALA A 163 -2.00 11.93 13.42
N SER A 164 -2.17 10.59 13.40
CA SER A 164 -2.97 9.86 14.40
C SER A 164 -2.26 9.75 15.76
N GLU A 165 -0.93 9.66 15.73
CA GLU A 165 -0.08 9.47 16.92
C GLU A 165 1.05 10.51 16.97
N PRO A 166 0.72 11.81 17.09
CA PRO A 166 1.70 12.90 16.91
C PRO A 166 2.78 12.94 17.99
N TYR A 167 2.57 12.27 19.11
CA TYR A 167 3.54 12.16 20.20
C TYR A 167 4.32 10.84 20.16
N ALA A 168 4.02 9.95 19.22
CA ALA A 168 4.69 8.66 19.08
C ALA A 168 5.71 8.66 17.94
N TYR A 169 5.39 9.26 16.81
CA TYR A 169 6.14 9.11 15.57
C TYR A 169 6.54 10.43 14.92
N LYS A 170 7.62 10.38 14.14
CA LYS A 170 8.07 11.44 13.23
C LYS A 170 8.53 10.85 11.90
N LEU A 171 8.43 11.63 10.83
CA LEU A 171 8.98 11.28 9.52
C LEU A 171 10.48 11.62 9.44
N ILE A 172 11.22 10.86 8.64
CA ILE A 172 12.63 11.09 8.37
C ILE A 172 12.81 11.46 6.90
N GLY A 173 13.37 12.64 6.65
CA GLY A 173 13.63 13.13 5.30
C GLY A 173 12.37 13.34 4.47
N ASN A 174 12.56 13.42 3.16
CA ASN A 174 11.47 13.61 2.19
C ASN A 174 10.92 12.26 1.71
N LYS A 175 9.70 12.25 1.16
CA LYS A 175 9.16 11.10 0.45
C LYS A 175 10.05 10.71 -0.73
N ILE A 176 10.13 9.42 -1.02
CA ILE A 176 10.95 8.87 -2.10
C ILE A 176 10.04 8.15 -3.08
N SER A 177 10.09 8.53 -4.36
CA SER A 177 9.32 7.86 -5.41
C SER A 177 9.77 6.41 -5.57
N ILE A 178 8.81 5.50 -5.76
CA ILE A 178 9.07 4.07 -5.92
C ILE A 178 8.09 3.43 -6.91
N GLY A 179 8.60 2.66 -7.88
CA GLY A 179 7.78 2.01 -8.90
C GLY A 179 7.08 3.00 -9.83
N GLU A 180 5.93 2.60 -10.38
CA GLU A 180 5.20 3.36 -11.40
C GLU A 180 3.79 3.76 -10.93
N GLY A 181 3.56 3.85 -9.63
CA GLY A 181 2.29 4.22 -9.01
C GLY A 181 1.54 3.05 -8.38
N TYR A 182 0.48 3.37 -7.63
CA TYR A 182 -0.47 2.40 -7.08
C TYR A 182 -1.53 2.05 -8.12
N SER A 183 -1.86 0.78 -8.25
CA SER A 183 -2.74 0.27 -9.30
C SER A 183 -3.55 -0.94 -8.86
N ILE A 184 -4.51 -1.33 -9.69
CA ILE A 184 -5.27 -2.57 -9.55
C ILE A 184 -4.53 -3.67 -10.30
N MET A 185 -4.24 -4.79 -9.64
CA MET A 185 -3.48 -5.92 -10.16
C MET A 185 -4.42 -7.07 -10.56
N ALA A 186 -4.12 -7.72 -11.68
CA ALA A 186 -4.88 -8.85 -12.20
C ALA A 186 -3.98 -9.93 -12.83
N ASN A 187 -4.51 -11.13 -13.02
CA ASN A 187 -3.86 -12.14 -13.86
C ASN A 187 -3.83 -11.68 -15.33
N PRO A 188 -2.83 -12.12 -16.14
CA PRO A 188 -2.65 -11.65 -17.52
C PRO A 188 -3.86 -11.88 -18.44
N ASP A 189 -4.65 -12.93 -18.20
CA ASP A 189 -5.86 -13.24 -18.99
C ASP A 189 -7.03 -12.29 -18.70
N GLN A 190 -6.97 -11.46 -17.65
CA GLN A 190 -7.98 -10.45 -17.31
C GLN A 190 -7.78 -9.12 -18.06
N TYR A 191 -7.04 -9.13 -19.17
CA TYR A 191 -6.72 -7.93 -19.94
C TYR A 191 -7.94 -7.10 -20.36
N VAL A 192 -9.04 -7.76 -20.77
CA VAL A 192 -10.27 -7.07 -21.16
C VAL A 192 -10.91 -6.33 -19.97
N LEU A 193 -10.87 -6.95 -18.79
CA LEU A 193 -11.38 -6.33 -17.56
C LEU A 193 -10.53 -5.12 -17.16
N ILE A 194 -9.20 -5.25 -17.21
CA ILE A 194 -8.28 -4.13 -16.92
C ILE A 194 -8.48 -2.96 -17.90
N LYS A 195 -8.72 -3.22 -19.18
CA LYS A 195 -9.07 -2.14 -20.13
C LYS A 195 -10.35 -1.38 -19.75
N LYS A 196 -11.38 -2.10 -19.30
CA LYS A 196 -12.62 -1.47 -18.83
C LYS A 196 -12.38 -0.63 -17.58
N ILE A 197 -11.60 -1.15 -16.64
CA ILE A 197 -11.20 -0.44 -15.42
C ILE A 197 -10.43 0.83 -15.76
N ASN A 198 -9.47 0.77 -16.69
CA ASN A 198 -8.72 1.94 -17.14
C ASN A 198 -9.61 3.03 -17.71
N LYS A 199 -10.60 2.66 -18.52
CA LYS A 199 -11.59 3.60 -19.05
C LYS A 199 -12.38 4.26 -17.91
N ILE A 200 -12.83 3.48 -16.94
CA ILE A 200 -13.57 3.98 -15.77
C ILE A 200 -12.72 4.93 -14.93
N LEU A 201 -11.43 4.61 -14.69
CA LEU A 201 -10.52 5.50 -13.97
C LEU A 201 -10.41 6.87 -14.65
N LEU A 202 -10.23 6.89 -15.98
CA LEU A 202 -10.20 8.14 -16.76
C LEU A 202 -11.53 8.90 -16.72
N GLU A 203 -12.66 8.20 -16.75
CA GLU A 203 -13.99 8.81 -16.60
C GLU A 203 -14.18 9.43 -15.21
N MET A 204 -13.70 8.75 -14.15
CA MET A 204 -13.76 9.26 -12.77
C MET A 204 -12.89 10.50 -12.56
N GLU A 205 -11.75 10.58 -13.23
CA GLU A 205 -10.93 11.80 -13.25
C GLU A 205 -11.66 12.94 -13.97
N ALA A 206 -12.22 12.66 -15.16
CA ALA A 206 -12.89 13.66 -16.00
C ALA A 206 -14.16 14.25 -15.37
N ASP A 207 -14.93 13.45 -14.63
CA ASP A 207 -16.19 13.88 -14.00
C ASP A 207 -16.03 14.35 -12.53
N GLY A 208 -14.79 14.35 -12.00
CA GLY A 208 -14.47 14.82 -10.65
C GLY A 208 -14.75 13.79 -9.53
N THR A 209 -15.24 12.60 -9.87
CA THR A 209 -15.52 11.55 -8.86
C THR A 209 -14.24 11.12 -8.16
N TYR A 210 -13.14 10.96 -8.90
CA TYR A 210 -11.85 10.60 -8.32
C TYR A 210 -11.38 11.67 -7.31
N LEU A 211 -11.42 12.94 -7.70
CA LEU A 211 -10.99 14.04 -6.83
C LEU A 211 -11.83 14.12 -5.55
N ARG A 212 -13.13 13.90 -5.65
CA ARG A 212 -14.02 13.85 -4.48
C ARG A 212 -13.62 12.73 -3.53
N LEU A 213 -13.43 11.49 -4.03
CA LEU A 213 -12.98 10.37 -3.21
C LEU A 213 -11.60 10.64 -2.60
N TYR A 214 -10.65 11.14 -3.40
CA TYR A 214 -9.32 11.48 -2.92
C TYR A 214 -9.36 12.46 -1.74
N SER A 215 -10.14 13.53 -1.85
CA SER A 215 -10.23 14.58 -0.81
C SER A 215 -10.91 14.14 0.49
N GLU A 216 -11.54 12.97 0.52
CA GLU A 216 -12.10 12.40 1.75
C GLU A 216 -11.03 11.73 2.63
N TYR A 217 -9.87 11.37 2.04
CA TYR A 217 -8.83 10.58 2.72
C TYR A 217 -7.47 11.29 2.83
N PHE A 218 -7.18 12.25 1.93
CA PHE A 218 -5.89 12.91 1.77
C PHE A 218 -6.01 14.44 1.70
#